data_ed2948ed79a490fde1c5fafc70bb1e1e
#
_entry.id   ed2948ed79a490fde1c5fafc70bb1e1e
#
_cell.length_a   1.000
_cell.length_b   1.000
_cell.length_c   1.000
_cell.angle_alpha   90.00
_cell.angle_beta   90.00
_cell.angle_gamma   90.00
#
_symmetry.space_group_name_H-M   'P 1'
#
loop_
_entity.id
_entity.type
_entity.pdbx_description
1 polymer ?
#
loop_
_entity_poly.entity_id
_entity_poly.type
_entity_poly.pdbx_seq_one_letter_code
_entity_poly.pdbx_strand_id
1 'polypeptide(L)'
;MADPDHVLVPTLGRPHEDEALSYGLETFPDAEITLLAVVTPLDAPLSEGGILERREERTTQARASAAELLESGAGPDTGDRVRIALAEGRPGTVIPRYASEAGIDHVVMAGDRTRSNWFIRRFLGRDIATTVVERTTQPVTILE
;
A
#
# COMPACT_ATOMS: atom_id res chain seq x y z
N MET A 1 21.60 11.83 10.54
CA MET A 1 20.73 11.32 9.49
C MET A 1 19.34 11.96 9.63
N ALA A 2 18.84 12.55 8.57
CA ALA A 2 17.54 13.22 8.64
C ALA A 2 16.41 12.20 8.68
N ASP A 3 15.37 12.51 9.45
CA ASP A 3 14.16 11.70 9.46
C ASP A 3 13.44 11.86 8.12
N PRO A 4 12.70 10.85 7.66
CA PRO A 4 11.95 10.97 6.42
C PRO A 4 10.87 12.04 6.51
N ASP A 5 10.71 12.80 5.45
CA ASP A 5 9.66 13.81 5.34
C ASP A 5 8.37 13.24 4.75
N HIS A 6 8.51 12.23 3.90
CA HIS A 6 7.38 11.60 3.20
C HIS A 6 7.44 10.09 3.34
N VAL A 7 6.42 9.51 3.94
CA VAL A 7 6.31 8.07 4.14
C VAL A 7 5.14 7.54 3.32
N LEU A 8 5.36 6.44 2.65
CA LEU A 8 4.35 5.75 1.85
C LEU A 8 3.86 4.51 2.59
N VAL A 9 2.56 4.38 2.74
CA VAL A 9 1.94 3.18 3.29
C VAL A 9 1.00 2.62 2.23
N PRO A 10 1.43 1.58 1.48
CA PRO A 10 0.55 0.95 0.50
C PRO A 10 -0.51 0.12 1.18
N THR A 11 -1.71 0.14 0.62
CA THR A 11 -2.79 -0.74 1.06
C THR A 11 -3.28 -1.58 -0.12
N LEU A 12 -3.36 -2.87 0.10
CA LEU A 12 -3.73 -3.87 -0.90
C LEU A 12 -5.03 -4.57 -0.53
N GLY A 13 -5.71 -4.10 0.52
CA GLY A 13 -6.90 -4.73 1.04
C GLY A 13 -6.61 -5.96 1.89
N ARG A 14 -5.43 -6.07 2.46
CA ARG A 14 -5.02 -7.18 3.31
C ARG A 14 -5.25 -6.88 4.78
N PRO A 15 -5.32 -7.91 5.64
CA PRO A 15 -5.39 -7.71 7.09
C PRO A 15 -4.13 -7.03 7.62
N HIS A 16 -4.27 -6.35 8.74
CA HIS A 16 -3.17 -5.74 9.51
C HIS A 16 -2.48 -4.54 8.86
N GLU A 17 -3.04 -3.99 7.80
CA GLU A 17 -2.49 -2.80 7.18
C GLU A 17 -2.68 -1.55 8.04
N ASP A 18 -3.68 -1.56 8.93
CA ASP A 18 -3.87 -0.50 9.91
C ASP A 18 -2.68 -0.42 10.88
N GLU A 19 -2.05 -1.55 11.17
CA GLU A 19 -0.84 -1.58 12.00
C GLU A 19 0.32 -0.90 11.30
N ALA A 20 0.44 -1.07 9.98
CA ALA A 20 1.47 -0.41 9.20
C ALA A 20 1.27 1.11 9.20
N LEU A 21 0.03 1.57 9.07
CA LEU A 21 -0.28 2.98 9.12
C LEU A 21 0.04 3.56 10.51
N SER A 22 -0.39 2.88 11.56
CA SER A 22 -0.09 3.30 12.94
C SER A 22 1.41 3.36 13.21
N TYR A 23 2.13 2.36 12.72
CA TYR A 23 3.59 2.31 12.87
C TYR A 23 4.25 3.53 12.20
N GLY A 24 3.84 3.85 10.98
CA GLY A 24 4.38 5.00 10.27
C GLY A 24 4.11 6.32 10.98
N LEU A 25 2.88 6.48 11.47
CA LEU A 25 2.49 7.69 12.18
C LEU A 25 3.25 7.87 13.50
N GLU A 26 3.46 6.80 14.24
CA GLU A 26 4.15 6.84 15.53
C GLU A 26 5.66 6.94 15.38
N THR A 27 6.22 6.22 14.40
CA THR A 27 7.66 6.17 14.21
C THR A 27 8.20 7.45 13.55
N PHE A 28 7.41 8.05 12.68
CA PHE A 28 7.79 9.25 11.94
C PHE A 28 6.81 10.38 12.22
N PRO A 29 6.85 10.97 13.44
CA PRO A 29 5.81 11.91 13.86
C PRO A 29 5.78 13.23 13.07
N ASP A 30 6.87 13.57 12.39
CA ASP A 30 6.95 14.81 11.60
C ASP A 30 6.74 14.58 10.11
N ALA A 31 6.54 13.35 9.67
CA ALA A 31 6.41 13.01 8.27
C ALA A 31 4.97 13.15 7.78
N GLU A 32 4.84 13.50 6.50
CA GLU A 32 3.57 13.36 5.79
C GLU A 32 3.44 11.89 5.36
N ILE A 33 2.25 11.35 5.52
CA ILE A 33 1.97 9.96 5.17
C ILE A 33 1.06 9.93 3.95
N THR A 34 1.45 9.20 2.92
CA THR A 34 0.57 8.89 1.80
C THR A 34 0.10 7.45 1.94
N LEU A 35 -1.20 7.29 2.11
CA LEU A 35 -1.84 5.97 2.12
C LEU A 35 -2.22 5.66 0.68
N LEU A 36 -1.46 4.78 0.05
CA LEU A 36 -1.62 4.46 -1.37
C LEU A 36 -2.51 3.24 -1.55
N ALA A 37 -3.72 3.46 -2.03
CA ALA A 37 -4.63 2.37 -2.37
C ALA A 37 -4.25 1.84 -3.75
N VAL A 38 -3.81 0.59 -3.80
CA VAL A 38 -3.38 -0.05 -5.04
C VAL A 38 -4.55 -0.86 -5.60
N VAL A 39 -4.96 -0.50 -6.81
CA VAL A 39 -6.03 -1.18 -7.53
C VAL A 39 -5.40 -2.09 -8.57
N THR A 40 -5.57 -3.39 -8.38
CA THR A 40 -5.02 -4.37 -9.32
C THR A 40 -5.96 -4.54 -10.49
N PRO A 41 -5.47 -4.45 -11.75
CA PRO A 41 -6.33 -4.62 -12.91
C PRO A 41 -6.87 -6.04 -13.01
N LEU A 42 -8.05 -6.17 -13.62
CA LEU A 42 -8.64 -7.47 -13.89
C LEU A 42 -7.97 -8.07 -15.13
N ASP A 43 -7.55 -9.32 -15.00
CA ASP A 43 -6.90 -10.04 -16.11
C ASP A 43 -7.89 -10.79 -16.99
N ALA A 44 -9.15 -10.95 -16.54
CA ALA A 44 -10.15 -11.69 -17.28
C ALA A 44 -10.70 -10.90 -18.48
N PRO A 45 -10.85 -11.52 -19.65
CA PRO A 45 -11.50 -10.84 -20.79
C PRO A 45 -12.96 -10.59 -20.49
N LEU A 46 -13.38 -9.33 -20.55
CA LEU A 46 -14.74 -8.89 -20.31
C LEU A 46 -15.21 -8.05 -21.49
N SER A 47 -16.54 -7.91 -21.62
CA SER A 47 -17.08 -6.94 -22.56
C SER A 47 -16.64 -5.54 -22.14
N GLU A 48 -16.49 -4.63 -23.08
CA GLU A 48 -15.98 -3.28 -22.79
C GLU A 48 -16.76 -2.58 -21.68
N GLY A 49 -18.07 -2.65 -21.69
CA GLY A 49 -18.90 -2.05 -20.65
C GLY A 49 -18.69 -2.67 -19.29
N GLY A 50 -18.55 -4.00 -19.24
CA GLY A 50 -18.29 -4.69 -17.99
C GLY A 50 -16.94 -4.37 -17.38
N ILE A 51 -15.94 -4.16 -18.21
CA ILE A 51 -14.60 -3.79 -17.76
C ILE A 51 -14.62 -2.43 -17.08
N LEU A 52 -15.25 -1.44 -17.69
CA LEU A 52 -15.34 -0.09 -17.16
C LEU A 52 -16.09 -0.02 -15.84
N GLU A 53 -17.25 -0.70 -15.77
CA GLU A 53 -18.05 -0.73 -14.55
C GLU A 53 -17.28 -1.35 -13.39
N ARG A 54 -16.63 -2.47 -13.62
CA ARG A 54 -15.87 -3.15 -12.57
C ARG A 54 -14.66 -2.35 -12.13
N ARG A 55 -14.05 -1.63 -13.05
CA ARG A 55 -12.92 -0.77 -12.73
C ARG A 55 -13.36 0.37 -11.81
N GLU A 56 -14.50 1.00 -12.11
CA GLU A 56 -15.05 2.05 -11.26
C GLU A 56 -15.44 1.53 -9.89
N GLU A 57 -16.05 0.35 -9.83
CA GLU A 57 -16.41 -0.30 -8.57
C GLU A 57 -15.18 -0.60 -7.74
N ARG A 58 -14.13 -1.13 -8.35
CA ARG A 58 -12.89 -1.46 -7.64
C ARG A 58 -12.18 -0.21 -7.14
N THR A 59 -12.18 0.84 -7.93
CA THR A 59 -11.61 2.12 -7.53
C THR A 59 -12.36 2.71 -6.34
N THR A 60 -13.69 2.71 -6.40
CA THR A 60 -14.55 3.17 -5.31
C THR A 60 -14.32 2.35 -4.05
N GLN A 61 -14.26 1.03 -4.19
CA GLN A 61 -14.03 0.13 -3.07
C GLN A 61 -12.65 0.33 -2.44
N ALA A 62 -11.63 0.50 -3.27
CA ALA A 62 -10.27 0.73 -2.78
C ALA A 62 -10.18 2.03 -1.99
N ARG A 63 -10.84 3.07 -2.47
CA ARG A 63 -10.89 4.35 -1.79
C ARG A 63 -11.62 4.25 -0.45
N ALA A 64 -12.75 3.54 -0.43
CA ALA A 64 -13.53 3.32 0.79
C ALA A 64 -12.73 2.50 1.81
N SER A 65 -12.03 1.46 1.36
CA SER A 65 -11.18 0.65 2.23
C SER A 65 -10.03 1.47 2.83
N ALA A 66 -9.43 2.35 2.03
CA ALA A 66 -8.38 3.24 2.51
C ALA A 66 -8.91 4.20 3.57
N ALA A 67 -10.12 4.73 3.36
CA ALA A 67 -10.75 5.62 4.34
C ALA A 67 -11.03 4.90 5.66
N GLU A 68 -11.51 3.66 5.60
CA GLU A 68 -11.70 2.84 6.80
C GLU A 68 -10.39 2.57 7.52
N LEU A 69 -9.35 2.30 6.77
CA LEU A 69 -8.02 2.07 7.31
C LEU A 69 -7.51 3.31 8.05
N LEU A 70 -7.75 4.47 7.47
CA LEU A 70 -7.37 5.74 8.09
C LEU A 70 -8.09 5.93 9.42
N GLU A 71 -9.38 5.61 9.48
CA GLU A 71 -10.14 5.70 10.72
C GLU A 71 -9.63 4.73 11.79
N SER A 72 -9.23 3.53 11.39
CA SER A 72 -8.78 2.49 12.31
C SER A 72 -7.35 2.70 12.78
N GLY A 73 -6.48 3.16 11.89
CA GLY A 73 -5.03 3.23 12.14
C GLY A 73 -4.52 4.60 12.58
N ALA A 74 -5.30 5.65 12.36
CA ALA A 74 -4.88 7.01 12.67
C ALA A 74 -5.65 7.56 13.87
N GLY A 75 -4.95 8.30 14.72
CA GLY A 75 -5.61 9.00 15.82
C GLY A 75 -6.28 10.28 15.33
N PRO A 76 -7.05 10.95 16.20
CA PRO A 76 -7.80 12.15 15.82
C PRO A 76 -6.93 13.33 15.42
N ASP A 77 -5.67 13.36 15.86
CA ASP A 77 -4.76 14.46 15.59
C ASP A 77 -3.92 14.28 14.32
N THR A 78 -4.14 13.21 13.56
CA THR A 78 -3.28 12.86 12.43
C THR A 78 -3.90 13.08 11.07
N GLY A 79 -5.15 13.55 11.01
CA GLY A 79 -5.90 13.68 9.76
C GLY A 79 -5.21 14.53 8.69
N ASP A 80 -4.56 15.62 9.11
CA ASP A 80 -3.88 16.54 8.18
C ASP A 80 -2.55 15.98 7.67
N ARG A 81 -2.00 14.97 8.33
CA ARG A 81 -0.73 14.37 7.95
C ARG A 81 -0.90 13.20 6.98
N VAL A 82 -2.10 12.67 6.85
CA VAL A 82 -2.35 11.50 6.01
C VAL A 82 -3.16 11.89 4.79
N ARG A 83 -2.67 11.53 3.63
CA ARG A 83 -3.34 11.75 2.36
C ARG A 83 -3.59 10.41 1.69
N ILE A 84 -4.76 10.22 1.11
CA ILE A 84 -5.10 9.02 0.36
C ILE A 84 -4.83 9.27 -1.12
N ALA A 85 -4.08 8.36 -1.73
CA ALA A 85 -3.81 8.38 -3.17
C ALA A 85 -4.20 7.02 -3.76
N LEU A 86 -4.47 7.00 -5.05
CA LEU A 86 -4.83 5.78 -5.77
C LEU A 86 -3.82 5.53 -6.87
N ALA A 87 -3.48 4.26 -7.06
CA ALA A 87 -2.66 3.84 -8.20
C ALA A 87 -3.17 2.52 -8.72
N GLU A 88 -3.16 2.36 -10.02
CA GLU A 88 -3.63 1.14 -10.67
C GLU A 88 -2.46 0.40 -11.29
N GLY A 89 -2.40 -0.89 -11.06
CA GLY A 89 -1.34 -1.74 -11.60
C GLY A 89 -0.97 -2.85 -10.64
N ARG A 90 0.05 -3.57 -10.97
CA ARG A 90 0.57 -4.64 -10.11
C ARG A 90 1.36 -4.03 -8.95
N PRO A 91 1.09 -4.47 -7.71
CA PRO A 91 1.75 -3.86 -6.54
C PRO A 91 3.27 -3.84 -6.62
N GLY A 92 3.89 -4.92 -7.05
CA GLY A 92 5.35 -5.00 -7.15
C GLY A 92 5.96 -4.04 -8.17
N THR A 93 5.17 -3.46 -9.05
CA THR A 93 5.59 -2.47 -10.03
C THR A 93 5.16 -1.06 -9.62
N VAL A 94 3.92 -0.94 -9.16
CA VAL A 94 3.31 0.36 -8.85
C VAL A 94 3.96 0.99 -7.62
N ILE A 95 4.19 0.20 -6.57
CA ILE A 95 4.71 0.74 -5.32
C ILE A 95 6.12 1.34 -5.49
N PRO A 96 7.09 0.60 -6.08
CA PRO A 96 8.41 1.20 -6.31
C PRO A 96 8.37 2.41 -7.23
N ARG A 97 7.55 2.37 -8.26
CA ARG A 97 7.42 3.50 -9.19
C ARG A 97 6.85 4.73 -8.50
N TYR A 98 5.79 4.55 -7.72
CA TYR A 98 5.19 5.66 -6.97
C TYR A 98 6.18 6.26 -5.99
N ALA A 99 6.91 5.41 -5.26
CA ALA A 99 7.91 5.87 -4.31
C ALA A 99 8.97 6.76 -4.96
N SER A 100 9.39 6.38 -6.16
CA SER A 100 10.38 7.16 -6.92
C SER A 100 9.79 8.46 -7.47
N GLU A 101 8.62 8.41 -8.08
CA GLU A 101 8.00 9.56 -8.74
C GLU A 101 7.46 10.60 -7.76
N ALA A 102 6.96 10.17 -6.61
CA ALA A 102 6.32 11.06 -5.64
C ALA A 102 7.27 11.61 -4.57
N GLY A 103 8.55 11.30 -4.67
CA GLY A 103 9.53 11.79 -3.69
C GLY A 103 9.38 11.18 -2.32
N ILE A 104 9.03 9.90 -2.27
CA ILE A 104 8.88 9.17 -1.01
C ILE A 104 10.25 8.84 -0.45
N ASP A 105 10.41 9.06 0.86
CA ASP A 105 11.68 8.82 1.56
C ASP A 105 11.73 7.45 2.25
N HIS A 106 10.58 6.90 2.61
CA HIS A 106 10.49 5.63 3.33
C HIS A 106 9.16 4.96 3.03
N VAL A 107 9.18 3.65 2.90
CA VAL A 107 7.97 2.85 2.67
C VAL A 107 7.74 1.94 3.87
N VAL A 108 6.52 1.94 4.41
CA VAL A 108 6.10 1.03 5.49
C VAL A 108 4.95 0.20 4.97
N MET A 109 5.08 -1.10 5.00
CA MET A 109 4.01 -1.98 4.55
C MET A 109 3.85 -3.20 5.45
N ALA A 110 2.65 -3.75 5.45
CA ALA A 110 2.36 -4.97 6.18
C ALA A 110 2.84 -6.16 5.36
N GLY A 111 3.53 -7.07 6.02
CA GLY A 111 3.90 -8.35 5.44
C GLY A 111 2.72 -9.31 5.52
N ASP A 112 2.85 -10.45 4.87
CA ASP A 112 1.84 -11.49 4.92
C ASP A 112 2.16 -12.41 6.09
N ARG A 113 1.27 -12.42 7.09
CA ARG A 113 1.42 -13.23 8.30
C ARG A 113 0.74 -14.59 8.22
N THR A 114 0.10 -14.90 7.09
CA THR A 114 -0.62 -16.16 7.00
C THR A 114 0.33 -17.34 6.82
N ARG A 115 -0.02 -18.47 7.42
CA ARG A 115 0.78 -19.69 7.29
C ARG A 115 0.81 -20.20 5.85
N SER A 116 -0.20 -19.91 5.10
CA SER A 116 -0.28 -20.25 3.68
C SER A 116 0.77 -19.54 2.85
N ASN A 117 1.37 -18.49 3.39
CA ASN A 117 2.39 -17.71 2.71
C ASN A 117 3.59 -18.56 2.30
N TRP A 118 4.05 -19.48 3.20
CA TRP A 118 5.13 -20.39 2.86
C TRP A 118 4.79 -21.22 1.63
N PHE A 119 3.58 -21.74 1.57
CA PHE A 119 3.08 -22.56 0.47
C PHE A 119 2.98 -21.74 -0.81
N ILE A 120 2.45 -20.52 -0.70
CA ILE A 120 2.30 -19.61 -1.82
C ILE A 120 3.66 -19.21 -2.39
N ARG A 121 4.63 -18.89 -1.55
CA ARG A 121 6.00 -18.57 -1.99
C ARG A 121 6.63 -19.68 -2.80
N ARG A 122 6.40 -20.91 -2.39
CA ARG A 122 6.98 -22.07 -3.04
C ARG A 122 6.43 -22.25 -4.46
N PHE A 123 5.15 -21.96 -4.67
CA PHE A 123 4.49 -22.19 -5.95
C PHE A 123 4.39 -20.95 -6.82
N LEU A 124 4.24 -19.78 -6.24
CA LEU A 124 4.04 -18.53 -6.98
C LEU A 124 5.28 -17.64 -7.01
N GLY A 125 6.36 -18.06 -6.35
CA GLY A 125 7.58 -17.29 -6.30
C GLY A 125 7.56 -16.25 -5.17
N ARG A 126 8.06 -15.06 -5.47
CA ARG A 126 8.24 -14.02 -4.46
C ARG A 126 6.94 -13.37 -4.05
N ASP A 127 6.82 -13.03 -2.77
CA ASP A 127 5.70 -12.25 -2.30
C ASP A 127 5.88 -10.76 -2.70
N ILE A 128 4.82 -10.00 -2.50
CA ILE A 128 4.82 -8.59 -2.89
C ILE A 128 5.84 -7.79 -2.09
N ALA A 129 5.96 -8.06 -0.78
CA ALA A 129 6.90 -7.35 0.07
C ALA A 129 8.34 -7.54 -0.40
N THR A 130 8.73 -8.76 -0.73
CA THR A 130 10.06 -9.06 -1.26
C THR A 130 10.31 -8.32 -2.56
N THR A 131 9.35 -8.33 -3.47
CA THR A 131 9.46 -7.63 -4.74
C THR A 131 9.62 -6.13 -4.55
N VAL A 132 8.85 -5.54 -3.65
CA VAL A 132 8.93 -4.11 -3.34
C VAL A 132 10.30 -3.75 -2.78
N VAL A 133 10.80 -4.55 -1.83
CA VAL A 133 12.13 -4.32 -1.24
C VAL A 133 13.22 -4.33 -2.31
N GLU A 134 13.17 -5.30 -3.20
CA GLU A 134 14.20 -5.45 -4.23
C GLU A 134 14.17 -4.33 -5.28
N ARG A 135 13.00 -3.80 -5.59
CA ARG A 135 12.84 -2.79 -6.63
C ARG A 135 12.81 -1.36 -6.15
N THR A 136 12.71 -1.15 -4.84
CA THR A 136 12.64 0.18 -4.25
C THR A 136 14.01 0.61 -3.78
N THR A 137 14.42 1.82 -4.13
CA THR A 137 15.71 2.37 -3.71
C THR A 137 15.65 3.01 -2.32
N GLN A 138 14.46 3.38 -1.87
CA GLN A 138 14.23 3.95 -0.56
C GLN A 138 14.17 2.84 0.51
N PRO A 139 14.42 3.16 1.79
CA PRO A 139 14.23 2.20 2.86
C PRO A 139 12.79 1.69 2.92
N VAL A 140 12.63 0.40 3.19
CA VAL A 140 11.32 -0.25 3.31
C VAL A 140 11.27 -0.98 4.65
N THR A 141 10.25 -0.70 5.44
CA THR A 141 9.96 -1.41 6.67
C THR A 141 8.81 -2.36 6.44
N ILE A 142 9.01 -3.62 6.75
CA ILE A 142 7.97 -4.65 6.63
C ILE A 142 7.57 -5.09 8.04
N LEU A 143 6.29 -4.95 8.36
CA LEU A 143 5.75 -5.41 9.63
C LEU A 143 5.26 -6.84 9.48
N GLU A 144 5.77 -7.72 10.28
CA GLU A 144 5.39 -9.13 10.28
C GLU A 144 4.57 -9.53 11.50
#